data_57b0571abeee03a31873790780da6478
#
_entry.id   57b0571abeee03a31873790780da6478
#
_cell.length_a   1.000
_cell.length_b   1.000
_cell.length_c   1.000
_cell.angle_alpha   90.00
_cell.angle_beta   90.00
_cell.angle_gamma   90.00
#
_symmetry.space_group_name_H-M   'P 1'
#
loop_
_entity.id
_entity.type
_entity.pdbx_description
1 polymer ?
#
loop_
_entity_poly.entity_id
_entity_poly.type
_entity_poly.pdbx_seq_one_letter_code
_entity_poly.pdbx_strand_id
1 'polypeptide(L)'
;RLSIAPSGTLNAVISGFSMHSSAHYRQLLARLPQIAVAADQFQVLNSAKDFKSRILSLIASATRRIYLVALYLQDDEAGREILSALYAAKQRNPALDIKVFVDFHRAQRGLIGKGKQGGNHLMYQAMAARHEHQIEIYGVPVKGRELLGVLHLKGFIFDDILLYSGASLNDIYLHQQERYRFDRYHQIHSQALTRSMVNYVDDVFLKSEAVQRLDRTGIPGAKQLKGQIRRFKHNLRTSQYRFESIPANSQEIAITPMVGLGKRGNQLNRMIRNLVRATEREIFICTPYFNPPKELNKDVEALLKRGCKVTIVVGDKTANDFFIPPEEKFSTIGGLPYLYETNLRKFAERNQHHIDSGRLNLMLWCCDKHSYHLKGIFVDEEWALLTGNNLNPRAWALDLENGLLVHDRHHHLRVRFQEERDCILAHTRRISHFDQIEQIKD
;
A
#
# COMPACT_ATOMS: atom_id res chain seq x y z
N ARG A 1 53.81 -24.72 50.05
CA ARG A 1 52.55 -24.08 50.45
C ARG A 1 51.89 -23.59 49.11
N LEU A 2 50.94 -24.35 48.67
CA LEU A 2 50.07 -24.10 47.54
C LEU A 2 49.05 -23.01 47.91
N SER A 3 48.93 -22.01 47.08
CA SER A 3 47.86 -21.02 47.14
C SER A 3 46.91 -21.30 46.00
N ILE A 4 45.68 -21.60 46.33
CA ILE A 4 44.58 -21.85 45.44
C ILE A 4 43.98 -20.49 45.05
N ALA A 5 43.91 -20.23 43.75
CA ALA A 5 43.12 -19.11 43.21
C ALA A 5 41.70 -19.62 42.79
N PRO A 6 40.66 -18.80 42.96
CA PRO A 6 39.29 -19.28 42.77
C PRO A 6 38.86 -19.29 41.31
N SER A 7 38.11 -20.31 40.98
CA SER A 7 37.35 -20.49 39.77
C SER A 7 36.32 -19.35 39.60
N GLY A 8 36.52 -18.49 38.63
CA GLY A 8 35.58 -17.45 38.24
C GLY A 8 35.22 -17.56 36.75
N THR A 9 33.97 -17.85 36.52
CA THR A 9 33.20 -17.50 35.33
C THR A 9 33.51 -18.21 34.01
N LEU A 10 32.95 -19.40 33.92
CA LEU A 10 32.56 -19.99 32.63
C LEU A 10 31.04 -19.78 32.47
N ASN A 11 30.62 -18.57 32.08
CA ASN A 11 29.24 -18.29 31.68
C ASN A 11 29.13 -16.99 30.90
N ALA A 12 29.77 -16.91 29.72
CA ALA A 12 29.59 -15.79 28.79
C ALA A 12 29.94 -16.16 27.35
N VAL A 13 29.54 -17.33 26.89
CA VAL A 13 29.69 -17.67 25.45
C VAL A 13 28.47 -18.51 25.01
N ILE A 14 27.26 -17.98 25.14
CA ILE A 14 26.09 -18.39 24.35
C ILE A 14 25.15 -17.19 24.27
N SER A 15 25.48 -16.22 23.44
CA SER A 15 24.50 -15.29 22.83
C SER A 15 25.10 -14.60 21.61
N GLY A 16 25.67 -15.39 20.74
CA GLY A 16 26.25 -14.92 19.48
C GLY A 16 25.24 -14.77 18.34
N PHE A 17 24.01 -14.37 18.59
CA PHE A 17 23.17 -13.72 17.59
C PHE A 17 23.15 -12.24 17.93
N SER A 18 24.13 -11.53 17.37
CA SER A 18 24.16 -10.07 17.36
C SER A 18 22.88 -9.57 16.68
N MET A 19 21.85 -9.28 17.46
CA MET A 19 20.75 -8.46 17.00
C MET A 19 21.35 -7.07 16.76
N HIS A 20 21.44 -6.68 15.49
CA HIS A 20 21.90 -5.35 15.14
C HIS A 20 21.04 -4.30 15.87
N SER A 21 21.67 -3.24 16.35
CA SER A 21 20.98 -2.14 17.05
C SER A 21 20.07 -1.36 16.11
N SER A 22 19.10 -0.62 16.68
CA SER A 22 18.27 0.32 15.90
C SER A 22 19.13 1.30 15.08
N ALA A 23 20.26 1.75 15.62
CA ALA A 23 21.21 2.62 14.92
C ALA A 23 21.73 2.01 13.62
N HIS A 24 22.00 0.71 13.59
CA HIS A 24 22.39 0.00 12.38
C HIS A 24 21.33 0.09 11.28
N TYR A 25 20.06 -0.17 11.62
CA TYR A 25 18.95 -0.11 10.67
C TYR A 25 18.66 1.31 10.21
N ARG A 26 18.81 2.31 11.10
CA ARG A 26 18.72 3.73 10.74
C ARG A 26 19.78 4.11 9.71
N GLN A 27 21.00 3.62 9.86
CA GLN A 27 22.07 3.84 8.88
C GLN A 27 21.75 3.18 7.53
N LEU A 28 21.22 1.95 7.53
CA LEU A 28 20.80 1.29 6.28
C LEU A 28 19.74 2.09 5.54
N LEU A 29 18.75 2.63 6.25
CA LEU A 29 17.71 3.47 5.66
C LEU A 29 18.28 4.80 5.15
N ALA A 30 19.17 5.43 5.90
CA ALA A 30 19.77 6.71 5.51
C ALA A 30 20.67 6.59 4.27
N ARG A 31 21.20 5.41 3.98
CA ARG A 31 22.04 5.12 2.80
C ARG A 31 21.27 4.73 1.56
N LEU A 32 19.94 4.55 1.66
CA LEU A 32 19.14 4.24 0.49
C LEU A 32 19.26 5.37 -0.54
N PRO A 33 19.27 5.04 -1.83
CA PRO A 33 19.13 6.05 -2.87
C PRO A 33 17.89 6.89 -2.62
N GLN A 34 17.98 8.20 -2.80
CA GLN A 34 16.90 9.10 -2.43
C GLN A 34 16.67 10.18 -3.48
N ILE A 35 15.45 10.64 -3.57
CA ILE A 35 15.02 11.80 -4.34
C ILE A 35 14.77 12.94 -3.37
N ALA A 36 15.48 14.04 -3.54
CA ALA A 36 15.27 15.25 -2.76
C ALA A 36 14.00 15.97 -3.23
N VAL A 37 13.11 16.28 -2.32
CA VAL A 37 11.85 16.96 -2.58
C VAL A 37 11.68 18.11 -1.59
N ALA A 38 11.37 19.30 -2.09
CA ALA A 38 11.05 20.43 -1.21
C ALA A 38 9.85 20.07 -0.31
N ALA A 39 9.97 20.32 0.98
CA ALA A 39 8.96 19.90 1.95
C ALA A 39 7.57 20.52 1.67
N ASP A 40 7.51 21.74 1.11
CA ASP A 40 6.27 22.41 0.73
C ASP A 40 5.58 21.78 -0.51
N GLN A 41 6.25 20.90 -1.22
CA GLN A 41 5.69 20.15 -2.35
C GLN A 41 5.03 18.83 -1.95
N PHE A 42 5.02 18.52 -0.66
CA PHE A 42 4.36 17.36 -0.10
C PHE A 42 3.07 17.78 0.60
N GLN A 43 1.93 17.23 0.18
CA GLN A 43 0.61 17.53 0.73
C GLN A 43 -0.09 16.26 1.17
N VAL A 44 -0.86 16.36 2.27
CA VAL A 44 -1.74 15.31 2.75
C VAL A 44 -3.18 15.71 2.47
N LEU A 45 -3.96 14.82 1.84
CA LEU A 45 -5.40 14.97 1.69
C LEU A 45 -6.10 14.14 2.77
N ASN A 46 -7.22 14.62 3.30
CA ASN A 46 -7.82 14.07 4.50
C ASN A 46 -9.10 13.26 4.26
N SER A 47 -9.61 13.22 3.02
CA SER A 47 -10.85 12.51 2.74
C SER A 47 -10.88 11.90 1.35
N ALA A 48 -11.72 10.88 1.18
CA ALA A 48 -11.98 10.27 -0.12
C ALA A 48 -12.61 11.26 -1.11
N LYS A 49 -13.44 12.20 -0.63
CA LYS A 49 -14.01 13.28 -1.47
C LYS A 49 -12.94 14.21 -2.00
N ASP A 50 -12.01 14.64 -1.15
CA ASP A 50 -10.89 15.49 -1.56
C ASP A 50 -9.99 14.75 -2.56
N PHE A 51 -9.76 13.47 -2.35
CA PHE A 51 -9.02 12.62 -3.27
C PHE A 51 -9.66 12.56 -4.65
N LYS A 52 -10.96 12.30 -4.72
CA LYS A 52 -11.71 12.30 -5.99
C LYS A 52 -11.65 13.66 -6.68
N SER A 53 -11.92 14.74 -5.96
CA SER A 53 -11.87 16.10 -6.50
C SER A 53 -10.49 16.43 -7.06
N ARG A 54 -9.44 16.00 -6.37
CA ARG A 54 -8.06 16.20 -6.81
C ARG A 54 -7.74 15.40 -8.06
N ILE A 55 -8.18 14.16 -8.17
CA ILE A 55 -8.02 13.36 -9.40
C ILE A 55 -8.64 14.09 -10.59
N LEU A 56 -9.90 14.53 -10.48
CA LEU A 56 -10.61 15.20 -11.56
C LEU A 56 -9.95 16.54 -11.93
N SER A 57 -9.52 17.31 -10.94
CA SER A 57 -8.81 18.59 -11.16
C SER A 57 -7.48 18.38 -11.88
N LEU A 58 -6.70 17.37 -11.48
CA LEU A 58 -5.41 17.06 -12.10
C LEU A 58 -5.57 16.49 -13.51
N ILE A 59 -6.60 15.70 -13.78
CA ILE A 59 -6.93 15.27 -15.14
C ILE A 59 -7.21 16.50 -16.01
N ALA A 60 -8.00 17.45 -15.53
CA ALA A 60 -8.37 18.65 -16.28
C ALA A 60 -7.18 19.58 -16.56
N SER A 61 -6.18 19.61 -15.69
CA SER A 61 -5.03 20.52 -15.79
C SER A 61 -3.78 19.91 -16.42
N ALA A 62 -3.72 18.60 -16.62
CA ALA A 62 -2.56 17.93 -17.21
C ALA A 62 -2.33 18.37 -18.65
N THR A 63 -1.06 18.59 -19.02
CA THR A 63 -0.66 19.09 -20.34
C THR A 63 0.22 18.14 -21.14
N ARG A 64 0.89 17.20 -20.48
CA ARG A 64 1.85 16.28 -21.13
C ARG A 64 1.47 14.83 -21.00
N ARG A 65 1.15 14.37 -19.80
CA ARG A 65 0.87 12.95 -19.55
C ARG A 65 -0.03 12.73 -18.34
N ILE A 66 -0.79 11.64 -18.40
CA ILE A 66 -1.54 11.06 -17.29
C ILE A 66 -1.27 9.56 -17.28
N TYR A 67 -0.64 9.06 -16.21
CA TYR A 67 -0.39 7.64 -16.01
C TYR A 67 -1.09 7.20 -14.72
N LEU A 68 -2.08 6.34 -14.83
CA LEU A 68 -2.81 5.80 -13.67
C LEU A 68 -2.45 4.33 -13.50
N VAL A 69 -1.94 3.97 -12.33
CA VAL A 69 -1.68 2.58 -11.95
C VAL A 69 -2.57 2.22 -10.75
N ALA A 70 -3.44 1.27 -10.92
CA ALA A 70 -4.39 0.82 -9.89
C ALA A 70 -4.65 -0.68 -10.04
N LEU A 71 -5.19 -1.30 -8.98
CA LEU A 71 -5.66 -2.67 -9.06
C LEU A 71 -6.80 -2.79 -10.09
N TYR A 72 -7.71 -1.83 -10.07
CA TYR A 72 -8.83 -1.77 -11.02
C TYR A 72 -9.33 -0.33 -11.26
N LEU A 73 -9.95 -0.15 -12.41
CA LEU A 73 -10.85 0.95 -12.74
C LEU A 73 -12.23 0.33 -12.99
N GLN A 74 -13.12 0.48 -12.02
CA GLN A 74 -14.38 -0.25 -11.95
C GLN A 74 -15.43 0.30 -12.92
N ASP A 75 -16.20 -0.58 -13.50
CA ASP A 75 -17.44 -0.22 -14.23
C ASP A 75 -18.54 0.09 -13.23
N ASP A 76 -18.49 1.28 -12.69
CA ASP A 76 -19.49 1.88 -11.82
C ASP A 76 -19.55 3.39 -12.08
N GLU A 77 -20.33 4.13 -11.30
CA GLU A 77 -20.54 5.56 -11.53
C GLU A 77 -19.24 6.35 -11.43
N ALA A 78 -18.46 6.14 -10.37
CA ALA A 78 -17.18 6.85 -10.19
C ALA A 78 -16.14 6.44 -11.24
N GLY A 79 -16.03 5.15 -11.54
CA GLY A 79 -15.11 4.65 -12.57
C GLY A 79 -15.44 5.19 -13.94
N ARG A 80 -16.71 5.26 -14.32
CA ARG A 80 -17.17 5.86 -15.57
C ARG A 80 -16.88 7.37 -15.61
N GLU A 81 -17.07 8.07 -14.49
CA GLU A 81 -16.77 9.50 -14.39
C GLU A 81 -15.27 9.78 -14.61
N ILE A 82 -14.40 9.01 -13.99
CA ILE A 82 -12.95 9.12 -14.19
C ILE A 82 -12.59 8.83 -15.66
N LEU A 83 -13.12 7.76 -16.23
CA LEU A 83 -12.83 7.39 -17.62
C LEU A 83 -13.31 8.44 -18.60
N SER A 84 -14.50 9.00 -18.38
CA SER A 84 -15.05 10.10 -19.18
C SER A 84 -14.18 11.36 -19.08
N ALA A 85 -13.66 11.68 -17.90
CA ALA A 85 -12.75 12.80 -17.70
C ALA A 85 -11.44 12.61 -18.47
N LEU A 86 -10.89 11.39 -18.49
CA LEU A 86 -9.68 11.06 -19.27
C LEU A 86 -9.91 11.26 -20.78
N TYR A 87 -11.02 10.78 -21.31
CA TYR A 87 -11.35 10.98 -22.71
C TYR A 87 -11.61 12.45 -23.05
N ALA A 88 -12.27 13.20 -22.16
CA ALA A 88 -12.47 14.64 -22.34
C ALA A 88 -11.13 15.41 -22.39
N ALA A 89 -10.18 15.04 -21.52
CA ALA A 89 -8.82 15.59 -21.54
C ALA A 89 -8.10 15.28 -22.86
N LYS A 90 -8.20 14.04 -23.33
CA LYS A 90 -7.61 13.61 -24.62
C LYS A 90 -8.21 14.35 -25.82
N GLN A 91 -9.49 14.61 -25.79
CA GLN A 91 -10.17 15.36 -26.85
C GLN A 91 -9.74 16.82 -26.85
N ARG A 92 -9.58 17.46 -25.69
CA ARG A 92 -9.08 18.83 -25.59
C ARG A 92 -7.64 18.99 -26.07
N ASN A 93 -6.82 17.97 -25.77
CA ASN A 93 -5.41 17.94 -26.17
C ASN A 93 -5.04 16.54 -26.68
N PRO A 94 -5.17 16.30 -28.01
CA PRO A 94 -4.86 14.99 -28.59
C PRO A 94 -3.39 14.53 -28.42
N ALA A 95 -2.47 15.48 -28.15
CA ALA A 95 -1.07 15.17 -27.88
C ALA A 95 -0.81 14.66 -26.44
N LEU A 96 -1.81 14.78 -25.55
CA LEU A 96 -1.71 14.30 -24.18
C LEU A 96 -1.55 12.77 -24.12
N ASP A 97 -0.50 12.30 -23.49
CA ASP A 97 -0.22 10.87 -23.35
C ASP A 97 -0.97 10.32 -22.14
N ILE A 98 -2.02 9.54 -22.37
CA ILE A 98 -2.86 8.98 -21.32
C ILE A 98 -2.77 7.45 -21.35
N LYS A 99 -2.25 6.87 -20.27
CA LYS A 99 -2.16 5.42 -20.06
C LYS A 99 -2.71 5.02 -18.71
N VAL A 100 -3.50 3.96 -18.68
CA VAL A 100 -4.05 3.34 -17.48
C VAL A 100 -3.56 1.90 -17.39
N PHE A 101 -3.07 1.49 -16.23
CA PHE A 101 -2.57 0.14 -15.96
C PHE A 101 -3.37 -0.46 -14.82
N VAL A 102 -4.03 -1.57 -15.10
CA VAL A 102 -4.83 -2.31 -14.12
C VAL A 102 -4.44 -3.79 -14.14
N ASP A 103 -4.85 -4.52 -13.12
CA ASP A 103 -4.61 -5.96 -13.09
C ASP A 103 -5.36 -6.67 -14.22
N PHE A 104 -4.66 -7.50 -14.97
CA PHE A 104 -5.17 -8.21 -16.15
C PHE A 104 -6.36 -9.12 -15.80
N HIS A 105 -6.25 -9.91 -14.75
CA HIS A 105 -7.28 -10.87 -14.36
C HIS A 105 -8.49 -10.17 -13.73
N ARG A 106 -8.23 -9.22 -12.84
CA ARG A 106 -9.28 -8.46 -12.14
C ARG A 106 -10.17 -7.67 -13.11
N ALA A 107 -9.59 -7.12 -14.17
CA ALA A 107 -10.31 -6.35 -15.17
C ALA A 107 -11.26 -7.20 -16.04
N GLN A 108 -11.05 -8.50 -16.13
CA GLN A 108 -11.78 -9.38 -17.05
C GLN A 108 -12.81 -10.27 -16.36
N ARG A 109 -12.89 -10.22 -15.03
CA ARG A 109 -13.93 -10.93 -14.27
C ARG A 109 -14.99 -9.99 -13.74
N GLY A 110 -16.19 -10.51 -13.54
CA GLY A 110 -17.25 -9.79 -12.83
C GLY A 110 -17.00 -9.66 -11.33
N LEU A 111 -17.83 -8.92 -10.63
CA LEU A 111 -17.76 -8.77 -9.18
C LEU A 111 -18.05 -10.10 -8.47
N ILE A 112 -17.25 -10.42 -7.46
CA ILE A 112 -17.46 -11.63 -6.64
C ILE A 112 -18.82 -11.56 -5.97
N GLY A 113 -19.64 -12.61 -6.16
CA GLY A 113 -20.97 -12.73 -5.54
C GLY A 113 -22.11 -12.04 -6.28
N LYS A 114 -21.86 -11.35 -7.39
CA LYS A 114 -22.91 -10.64 -8.16
C LYS A 114 -23.27 -11.30 -9.52
N GLY A 115 -23.09 -12.62 -9.63
CA GLY A 115 -23.42 -13.35 -10.85
C GLY A 115 -22.44 -13.14 -12.00
N LYS A 116 -22.78 -13.59 -13.21
CA LYS A 116 -21.92 -13.45 -14.41
C LYS A 116 -22.08 -12.07 -15.05
N GLN A 117 -21.75 -11.02 -14.33
CA GLN A 117 -21.54 -9.72 -14.96
C GLN A 117 -20.19 -9.73 -15.65
N GLY A 118 -20.12 -9.15 -16.86
CA GLY A 118 -18.87 -9.02 -17.59
C GLY A 118 -17.83 -8.19 -16.84
N GLY A 119 -16.56 -8.36 -17.20
CA GLY A 119 -15.46 -7.61 -16.59
C GLY A 119 -15.44 -6.13 -17.00
N ASN A 120 -14.64 -5.36 -16.29
CA ASN A 120 -14.47 -3.91 -16.54
C ASN A 120 -13.95 -3.59 -17.95
N HIS A 121 -13.21 -4.51 -18.57
CA HIS A 121 -12.68 -4.34 -19.94
C HIS A 121 -13.76 -4.05 -20.98
N LEU A 122 -14.98 -4.53 -20.77
CA LEU A 122 -16.10 -4.26 -21.67
C LEU A 122 -16.49 -2.78 -21.66
N MET A 123 -16.44 -2.11 -20.51
CA MET A 123 -16.60 -0.68 -20.41
C MET A 123 -15.47 0.07 -21.14
N TYR A 124 -14.24 -0.37 -21.00
CA TYR A 124 -13.09 0.26 -21.69
C TYR A 124 -13.24 0.18 -23.19
N GLN A 125 -13.66 -0.96 -23.72
CA GLN A 125 -13.90 -1.19 -25.14
C GLN A 125 -15.07 -0.33 -25.66
N ALA A 126 -16.16 -0.27 -24.91
CA ALA A 126 -17.33 0.56 -25.28
C ALA A 126 -17.01 2.05 -25.31
N MET A 127 -16.23 2.54 -24.35
CA MET A 127 -15.79 3.93 -24.31
C MET A 127 -14.83 4.24 -25.47
N ALA A 128 -13.90 3.36 -25.77
CA ALA A 128 -12.98 3.51 -26.91
C ALA A 128 -13.72 3.61 -28.23
N ALA A 129 -14.78 2.82 -28.43
CA ALA A 129 -15.57 2.81 -29.65
C ALA A 129 -16.33 4.13 -29.88
N ARG A 130 -16.53 4.94 -28.87
CA ARG A 130 -17.28 6.23 -28.93
C ARG A 130 -16.39 7.44 -29.20
N HIS A 131 -15.06 7.28 -29.19
CA HIS A 131 -14.13 8.41 -29.25
C HIS A 131 -13.15 8.25 -30.40
N GLU A 132 -12.88 9.34 -31.09
CA GLU A 132 -11.88 9.39 -32.16
C GLU A 132 -10.46 9.34 -31.58
N HIS A 133 -10.18 10.16 -30.56
CA HIS A 133 -8.89 10.24 -29.90
C HIS A 133 -8.81 9.19 -28.78
N GLN A 134 -7.94 8.22 -28.95
CA GLN A 134 -7.84 7.06 -28.08
C GLN A 134 -6.88 7.30 -26.92
N ILE A 135 -7.25 6.82 -25.72
CA ILE A 135 -6.34 6.57 -24.62
C ILE A 135 -5.93 5.09 -24.64
N GLU A 136 -4.98 4.71 -23.80
CA GLU A 136 -4.49 3.34 -23.77
C GLU A 136 -4.74 2.75 -22.36
N ILE A 137 -5.46 1.63 -22.30
CA ILE A 137 -5.73 0.89 -21.06
C ILE A 137 -5.12 -0.49 -21.15
N TYR A 138 -4.20 -0.79 -20.24
CA TYR A 138 -3.42 -2.01 -20.21
C TYR A 138 -3.80 -2.89 -19.02
N GLY A 139 -3.86 -4.19 -19.29
CA GLY A 139 -3.91 -5.23 -18.27
C GLY A 139 -2.54 -5.81 -18.02
N VAL A 140 -2.14 -5.86 -16.75
CA VAL A 140 -0.82 -6.33 -16.32
C VAL A 140 -0.98 -7.67 -15.61
N PRO A 141 -0.57 -8.79 -16.22
CA PRO A 141 -0.66 -10.12 -15.62
C PRO A 141 0.61 -10.45 -14.83
N VAL A 142 0.62 -10.15 -13.55
CA VAL A 142 1.77 -10.43 -12.65
C VAL A 142 1.99 -11.93 -12.49
N LYS A 143 0.91 -12.69 -12.45
CA LYS A 143 0.88 -14.16 -12.34
C LYS A 143 -0.12 -14.74 -13.33
N GLY A 144 -0.10 -16.06 -13.49
CA GLY A 144 -1.02 -16.75 -14.38
C GLY A 144 -2.48 -16.78 -13.91
N ARG A 145 -2.73 -16.47 -12.64
CA ARG A 145 -4.07 -16.39 -12.04
C ARG A 145 -4.11 -15.28 -10.98
N GLU A 146 -5.25 -14.64 -10.82
CA GLU A 146 -5.50 -13.60 -9.80
C GLU A 146 -5.17 -14.09 -8.38
N LEU A 147 -5.57 -15.31 -8.04
CA LEU A 147 -5.34 -15.91 -6.72
C LEU A 147 -3.84 -16.02 -6.38
N LEU A 148 -2.98 -16.15 -7.37
CA LEU A 148 -1.53 -16.32 -7.20
C LEU A 148 -0.77 -15.00 -7.07
N GLY A 149 -1.40 -13.89 -7.38
CA GLY A 149 -0.82 -12.55 -7.27
C GLY A 149 -1.36 -11.59 -8.32
N VAL A 150 -1.46 -10.33 -7.94
CA VAL A 150 -2.01 -9.25 -8.75
C VAL A 150 -1.07 -8.06 -8.86
N LEU A 151 -1.38 -7.17 -9.81
CA LEU A 151 -0.83 -5.83 -9.85
C LEU A 151 -1.38 -5.02 -8.67
N HIS A 152 -0.53 -4.69 -7.72
CA HIS A 152 -0.89 -3.90 -6.54
C HIS A 152 -0.03 -2.64 -6.39
N LEU A 153 0.70 -2.25 -7.43
CA LEU A 153 1.38 -0.96 -7.49
C LEU A 153 0.37 0.17 -7.39
N LYS A 154 0.76 1.23 -6.74
CA LYS A 154 -0.02 2.47 -6.62
C LYS A 154 0.73 3.63 -7.28
N GLY A 155 -0.02 4.67 -7.60
CA GLY A 155 0.48 5.92 -8.11
C GLY A 155 -0.32 6.43 -9.31
N PHE A 156 -0.80 7.67 -9.20
CA PHE A 156 -1.42 8.40 -10.28
C PHE A 156 -0.54 9.59 -10.62
N ILE A 157 -0.09 9.68 -11.85
CA ILE A 157 0.85 10.70 -12.31
C ILE A 157 0.16 11.61 -13.29
N PHE A 158 0.23 12.92 -13.00
CA PHE A 158 -0.29 13.99 -13.82
C PHE A 158 0.85 14.98 -14.04
N ASP A 159 1.49 14.93 -15.21
CA ASP A 159 2.73 15.67 -15.49
C ASP A 159 3.82 15.35 -14.43
N ASP A 160 4.20 16.30 -13.59
CA ASP A 160 5.20 16.14 -12.53
C ASP A 160 4.56 15.95 -11.13
N ILE A 161 3.26 15.71 -11.05
CA ILE A 161 2.54 15.50 -9.80
C ILE A 161 2.19 14.03 -9.64
N LEU A 162 2.59 13.46 -8.51
CA LEU A 162 2.18 12.14 -8.06
C LEU A 162 1.08 12.28 -7.03
N LEU A 163 -0.05 11.61 -7.26
CA LEU A 163 -1.09 11.40 -6.28
C LEU A 163 -1.02 9.93 -5.84
N TYR A 164 -0.70 9.70 -4.58
CA TYR A 164 -0.41 8.37 -4.06
C TYR A 164 -1.41 7.96 -2.98
N SER A 165 -2.03 6.81 -3.13
CA SER A 165 -2.97 6.23 -2.17
C SER A 165 -3.01 4.72 -2.31
N GLY A 166 -3.42 4.01 -1.27
CA GLY A 166 -3.77 2.59 -1.34
C GLY A 166 -5.09 2.31 -2.07
N ALA A 167 -5.87 3.35 -2.37
CA ALA A 167 -7.17 3.26 -3.02
C ALA A 167 -7.06 2.84 -4.50
N SER A 168 -8.04 2.07 -4.96
CA SER A 168 -8.35 1.88 -6.38
C SER A 168 -9.47 2.84 -6.81
N LEU A 169 -10.01 2.65 -8.01
CA LEU A 169 -10.95 3.57 -8.63
C LEU A 169 -12.35 2.93 -8.73
N ASN A 170 -13.17 3.18 -7.72
CA ASN A 170 -14.57 2.75 -7.67
C ASN A 170 -15.42 3.69 -6.80
N ASP A 171 -16.73 3.44 -6.74
CA ASP A 171 -17.66 4.28 -5.98
C ASP A 171 -17.29 4.40 -4.50
N ILE A 172 -16.89 3.31 -3.85
CA ILE A 172 -16.60 3.29 -2.41
C ILE A 172 -15.31 4.03 -2.09
N TYR A 173 -14.23 3.80 -2.84
CA TYR A 173 -12.95 4.50 -2.63
C TYR A 173 -13.03 5.99 -2.90
N LEU A 174 -13.91 6.41 -3.84
CA LEU A 174 -14.03 7.80 -4.24
C LEU A 174 -15.21 8.52 -3.57
N HIS A 175 -15.87 7.85 -2.61
CA HIS A 175 -17.02 8.40 -1.88
C HIS A 175 -18.12 8.94 -2.82
N GLN A 176 -18.41 8.17 -3.86
CA GLN A 176 -19.39 8.56 -4.88
C GLN A 176 -20.81 8.61 -4.33
N GLN A 177 -21.13 7.67 -3.46
CA GLN A 177 -22.40 7.56 -2.76
C GLN A 177 -22.22 7.93 -1.28
N GLU A 178 -23.12 7.47 -0.41
CA GLU A 178 -23.03 7.77 1.03
C GLU A 178 -21.89 7.05 1.75
N ARG A 179 -21.55 5.82 1.29
CA ARG A 179 -20.52 4.99 1.90
C ARG A 179 -19.16 5.29 1.30
N TYR A 180 -18.14 5.36 2.15
CA TYR A 180 -16.76 5.46 1.71
C TYR A 180 -15.86 4.38 2.33
N ARG A 181 -14.73 4.15 1.67
CA ARG A 181 -13.61 3.34 2.16
C ARG A 181 -12.45 4.26 2.44
N PHE A 182 -12.14 4.41 3.73
CA PHE A 182 -11.11 5.33 4.19
C PHE A 182 -9.72 4.77 3.87
N ASP A 183 -8.87 5.58 3.28
CA ASP A 183 -7.47 5.29 3.00
C ASP A 183 -6.60 6.52 3.28
N ARG A 184 -5.33 6.47 2.92
CA ARG A 184 -4.40 7.58 3.01
C ARG A 184 -4.21 8.19 1.62
N TYR A 185 -4.04 9.50 1.57
CA TYR A 185 -3.96 10.24 0.30
C TYR A 185 -2.84 11.27 0.39
N HIS A 186 -1.86 11.20 -0.52
CA HIS A 186 -0.72 12.10 -0.54
C HIS A 186 -0.50 12.65 -1.95
N GLN A 187 -0.13 13.92 -2.02
CA GLN A 187 0.27 14.56 -3.27
C GLN A 187 1.70 15.04 -3.17
N ILE A 188 2.51 14.69 -4.17
CA ILE A 188 3.92 15.03 -4.21
C ILE A 188 4.23 15.63 -5.58
N HIS A 189 4.70 16.87 -5.61
CA HIS A 189 5.16 17.51 -6.81
C HIS A 189 6.67 17.28 -6.94
N SER A 190 7.09 16.41 -7.84
CA SER A 190 8.48 16.07 -8.09
C SER A 190 8.67 15.48 -9.48
N GLN A 191 9.43 16.17 -10.31
CA GLN A 191 9.78 15.67 -11.65
C GLN A 191 10.59 14.37 -11.55
N ALA A 192 11.56 14.31 -10.67
CA ALA A 192 12.42 13.14 -10.54
C ALA A 192 11.64 11.90 -10.08
N LEU A 193 10.73 12.06 -9.10
CA LEU A 193 9.92 10.96 -8.60
C LEU A 193 8.93 10.46 -9.67
N THR A 194 8.18 11.35 -10.31
CA THR A 194 7.24 10.97 -11.35
C THR A 194 7.92 10.35 -12.55
N ARG A 195 9.07 10.88 -12.96
CA ARG A 195 9.88 10.30 -14.05
C ARG A 195 10.35 8.89 -13.72
N SER A 196 10.83 8.63 -12.49
CA SER A 196 11.27 7.30 -12.09
C SER A 196 10.14 6.27 -12.22
N MET A 197 8.92 6.66 -11.88
CA MET A 197 7.74 5.78 -11.94
C MET A 197 7.24 5.61 -13.38
N VAL A 198 7.20 6.66 -14.18
CA VAL A 198 6.87 6.59 -15.62
C VAL A 198 7.86 5.71 -16.37
N ASN A 199 9.16 5.90 -16.14
CA ASN A 199 10.20 5.10 -16.78
C ASN A 199 10.09 3.62 -16.40
N TYR A 200 9.76 3.32 -15.15
CA TYR A 200 9.52 1.94 -14.72
C TYR A 200 8.38 1.29 -15.52
N VAL A 201 7.27 1.96 -15.62
CA VAL A 201 6.10 1.47 -16.36
C VAL A 201 6.43 1.31 -17.86
N ASP A 202 7.09 2.28 -18.46
CA ASP A 202 7.49 2.23 -19.87
C ASP A 202 8.49 1.10 -20.13
N ASP A 203 9.50 0.95 -19.29
CA ASP A 203 10.60 -0.01 -19.49
C ASP A 203 10.23 -1.44 -19.06
N VAL A 204 9.41 -1.58 -18.02
CA VAL A 204 9.08 -2.91 -17.46
C VAL A 204 7.74 -3.42 -17.99
N PHE A 205 6.69 -2.60 -18.02
CA PHE A 205 5.38 -3.05 -18.47
C PHE A 205 5.22 -2.98 -19.97
N LEU A 206 5.45 -1.82 -20.60
CA LEU A 206 5.19 -1.63 -22.01
C LEU A 206 6.13 -2.41 -22.94
N LYS A 207 7.31 -2.76 -22.46
CA LYS A 207 8.24 -3.63 -23.22
C LYS A 207 7.97 -5.11 -23.05
N SER A 208 7.04 -5.50 -22.18
CA SER A 208 6.67 -6.90 -22.00
C SER A 208 5.54 -7.31 -22.95
N GLU A 209 5.71 -8.44 -23.60
CA GLU A 209 4.66 -9.05 -24.45
C GLU A 209 3.49 -9.61 -23.62
N ALA A 210 3.64 -9.74 -22.31
CA ALA A 210 2.58 -10.21 -21.42
C ALA A 210 1.51 -9.15 -21.17
N VAL A 211 1.86 -7.87 -21.20
CA VAL A 211 0.95 -6.76 -20.96
C VAL A 211 0.08 -6.52 -22.19
N GLN A 212 -1.23 -6.49 -22.00
CA GLN A 212 -2.22 -6.47 -23.07
C GLN A 212 -3.11 -5.23 -23.02
N ARG A 213 -3.51 -4.73 -24.19
CA ARG A 213 -4.52 -3.69 -24.32
C ARG A 213 -5.89 -4.26 -23.96
N LEU A 214 -6.55 -3.69 -22.96
CA LEU A 214 -7.88 -4.10 -22.51
C LEU A 214 -9.03 -3.31 -23.18
N ASP A 215 -8.72 -2.17 -23.77
CA ASP A 215 -9.66 -1.31 -24.51
C ASP A 215 -9.83 -1.75 -25.98
N ARG A 216 -9.25 -2.87 -26.34
CA ARG A 216 -9.37 -3.52 -27.67
C ARG A 216 -9.94 -4.92 -27.53
N THR A 217 -10.65 -5.37 -28.57
CA THR A 217 -11.17 -6.75 -28.65
C THR A 217 -10.07 -7.75 -28.96
N GLY A 218 -10.35 -9.04 -28.74
CA GLY A 218 -9.41 -10.11 -29.06
C GLY A 218 -8.28 -10.27 -28.04
N ILE A 219 -8.53 -9.99 -26.76
CA ILE A 219 -7.54 -10.13 -25.70
C ILE A 219 -7.14 -11.60 -25.54
N PRO A 220 -5.84 -11.95 -25.66
CA PRO A 220 -5.40 -13.32 -25.42
C PRO A 220 -5.67 -13.77 -23.99
N GLY A 221 -6.05 -15.04 -23.83
CA GLY A 221 -6.24 -15.63 -22.50
C GLY A 221 -4.91 -15.92 -21.80
N ALA A 222 -4.95 -16.05 -20.48
CA ALA A 222 -3.77 -16.32 -19.66
C ALA A 222 -3.01 -17.60 -20.08
N LYS A 223 -3.73 -18.62 -20.55
CA LYS A 223 -3.11 -19.86 -21.06
C LYS A 223 -2.26 -19.61 -22.30
N GLN A 224 -2.74 -18.76 -23.22
CA GLN A 224 -2.00 -18.38 -24.43
C GLN A 224 -0.76 -17.54 -24.10
N LEU A 225 -0.81 -16.77 -23.01
CA LEU A 225 0.26 -15.89 -22.56
C LEU A 225 1.22 -16.55 -21.55
N LYS A 226 1.11 -17.86 -21.31
CA LYS A 226 1.85 -18.56 -20.24
C LYS A 226 3.37 -18.32 -20.29
N GLY A 227 3.97 -18.39 -21.47
CA GLY A 227 5.41 -18.15 -21.64
C GLY A 227 5.80 -16.69 -21.38
N GLN A 228 5.02 -15.75 -21.91
CA GLN A 228 5.23 -14.32 -21.74
C GLN A 228 5.07 -13.91 -20.27
N ILE A 229 4.04 -14.42 -19.59
CA ILE A 229 3.81 -14.15 -18.14
C ILE A 229 4.97 -14.69 -17.30
N ARG A 230 5.52 -15.86 -17.64
CA ARG A 230 6.68 -16.44 -16.94
C ARG A 230 7.91 -15.54 -17.06
N ARG A 231 8.22 -15.06 -18.26
CA ARG A 231 9.34 -14.14 -18.50
C ARG A 231 9.11 -12.80 -17.81
N PHE A 232 7.91 -12.28 -17.88
CA PHE A 232 7.52 -11.02 -17.21
C PHE A 232 7.70 -11.11 -15.70
N LYS A 233 7.18 -12.16 -15.08
CA LYS A 233 7.36 -12.42 -13.65
C LYS A 233 8.83 -12.46 -13.24
N HIS A 234 9.67 -13.09 -14.04
CA HIS A 234 11.12 -13.15 -13.80
C HIS A 234 11.73 -11.74 -13.80
N ASN A 235 11.37 -10.92 -14.78
CA ASN A 235 11.83 -9.53 -14.88
C ASN A 235 11.30 -8.66 -13.71
N LEU A 236 10.06 -8.85 -13.30
CA LEU A 236 9.46 -8.12 -12.19
C LEU A 236 10.21 -8.33 -10.87
N ARG A 237 10.72 -9.53 -10.62
CA ARG A 237 11.44 -9.84 -9.36
C ARG A 237 12.72 -9.04 -9.17
N THR A 238 13.36 -8.61 -10.24
CA THR A 238 14.60 -7.82 -10.23
C THR A 238 14.38 -6.37 -10.62
N SER A 239 13.14 -6.01 -10.98
CA SER A 239 12.80 -4.66 -11.40
C SER A 239 12.89 -3.65 -10.25
N GLN A 240 13.34 -2.44 -10.57
CA GLN A 240 13.54 -1.34 -9.62
C GLN A 240 13.15 -0.01 -10.25
N TYR A 241 12.72 0.92 -9.43
CA TYR A 241 12.70 2.32 -9.80
C TYR A 241 14.13 2.83 -9.96
N ARG A 242 14.42 3.49 -11.08
CA ARG A 242 15.75 4.04 -11.38
C ARG A 242 15.71 5.55 -11.40
N PHE A 243 16.61 6.16 -10.68
CA PHE A 243 16.75 7.61 -10.57
C PHE A 243 18.15 7.96 -10.10
N GLU A 244 18.56 9.20 -10.38
CA GLU A 244 19.79 9.75 -9.82
C GLU A 244 19.56 10.07 -8.34
N SER A 245 20.40 9.52 -7.47
CA SER A 245 20.31 9.79 -6.03
C SER A 245 20.97 11.12 -5.70
N ILE A 246 20.16 12.06 -5.21
CA ILE A 246 20.61 13.39 -4.79
C ILE A 246 20.22 13.57 -3.34
N PRO A 247 21.21 13.80 -2.42
CA PRO A 247 20.93 14.03 -1.01
C PRO A 247 20.04 15.25 -0.79
N ALA A 248 19.04 15.11 0.10
CA ALA A 248 18.19 16.21 0.50
C ALA A 248 18.98 17.24 1.32
N ASN A 249 18.75 18.53 1.05
CA ASN A 249 19.27 19.62 1.86
C ASN A 249 18.39 19.87 3.10
N SER A 250 18.72 20.90 3.91
CA SER A 250 18.02 21.21 5.14
C SER A 250 16.55 21.65 4.97
N GLN A 251 16.14 22.03 3.75
CA GLN A 251 14.76 22.45 3.43
C GLN A 251 13.96 21.36 2.72
N GLU A 252 14.58 20.23 2.48
CA GLU A 252 14.03 19.16 1.69
C GLU A 252 13.78 17.91 2.54
N ILE A 253 12.87 17.07 2.07
CA ILE A 253 12.69 15.69 2.51
C ILE A 253 13.31 14.75 1.48
N ALA A 254 13.66 13.54 1.89
CA ALA A 254 14.12 12.50 1.01
C ALA A 254 13.02 11.48 0.77
N ILE A 255 12.80 11.08 -0.49
CA ILE A 255 11.85 10.05 -0.86
C ILE A 255 12.56 8.93 -1.60
N THR A 256 12.38 7.70 -1.14
CA THR A 256 12.89 6.50 -1.80
C THR A 256 11.72 5.64 -2.29
N PRO A 257 11.43 5.65 -3.60
CA PRO A 257 10.44 4.73 -4.15
C PRO A 257 11.03 3.32 -4.29
N MET A 258 10.24 2.32 -3.94
CA MET A 258 10.64 0.92 -4.04
C MET A 258 9.51 0.07 -4.59
N VAL A 259 9.89 -0.98 -5.33
CA VAL A 259 8.99 -2.01 -5.82
C VAL A 259 9.50 -3.38 -5.37
N GLY A 260 8.58 -4.31 -5.13
CA GLY A 260 8.95 -5.66 -4.72
C GLY A 260 7.92 -6.71 -5.12
N LEU A 261 8.41 -7.88 -5.43
CA LEU A 261 7.60 -9.06 -5.76
C LEU A 261 8.24 -10.30 -5.16
N GLY A 262 7.44 -11.07 -4.44
CA GLY A 262 7.85 -12.37 -3.94
C GLY A 262 8.44 -12.35 -2.53
N LYS A 263 8.60 -13.55 -1.99
CA LYS A 263 9.05 -13.75 -0.60
C LYS A 263 10.57 -13.55 -0.44
N ARG A 264 11.35 -13.81 -1.49
CA ARG A 264 12.81 -13.77 -1.46
C ARG A 264 13.35 -12.69 -2.39
N GLY A 265 14.43 -12.03 -1.98
CA GLY A 265 15.05 -10.97 -2.77
C GLY A 265 14.19 -9.71 -2.95
N ASN A 266 13.19 -9.54 -2.12
CA ASN A 266 12.23 -8.44 -2.18
C ASN A 266 12.77 -7.25 -1.38
N GLN A 267 13.22 -6.23 -2.08
CA GLN A 267 13.80 -5.02 -1.45
C GLN A 267 12.76 -4.21 -0.67
N LEU A 268 11.52 -4.19 -1.11
CA LEU A 268 10.43 -3.51 -0.39
C LEU A 268 10.19 -4.18 0.97
N ASN A 269 10.10 -5.50 1.01
CA ASN A 269 9.94 -6.24 2.26
C ASN A 269 11.13 -6.02 3.22
N ARG A 270 12.35 -6.00 2.68
CA ARG A 270 13.57 -5.72 3.45
C ARG A 270 13.55 -4.32 4.04
N MET A 271 13.18 -3.32 3.25
CA MET A 271 13.05 -1.94 3.72
C MET A 271 11.99 -1.81 4.81
N ILE A 272 10.82 -2.45 4.67
CA ILE A 272 9.77 -2.43 5.69
C ILE A 272 10.27 -3.03 7.00
N ARG A 273 10.96 -4.15 6.96
CA ARG A 273 11.56 -4.76 8.16
C ARG A 273 12.63 -3.86 8.79
N ASN A 274 13.49 -3.26 7.98
CA ASN A 274 14.51 -2.33 8.47
C ASN A 274 13.88 -1.09 9.10
N LEU A 275 12.78 -0.58 8.53
CA LEU A 275 12.05 0.55 9.07
C LEU A 275 11.48 0.23 10.47
N VAL A 276 10.85 -0.92 10.63
CA VAL A 276 10.34 -1.36 11.95
C VAL A 276 11.50 -1.49 12.95
N ARG A 277 12.58 -2.15 12.57
CA ARG A 277 13.76 -2.37 13.43
C ARG A 277 14.52 -1.08 13.76
N ALA A 278 14.40 -0.05 12.91
CA ALA A 278 15.02 1.25 13.13
C ALA A 278 14.34 2.09 14.22
N THR A 279 13.16 1.68 14.69
CA THR A 279 12.40 2.40 15.72
C THR A 279 13.19 2.50 17.01
N GLU A 280 13.33 3.72 17.54
CA GLU A 280 13.98 4.00 18.83
C GLU A 280 12.97 4.32 19.93
N ARG A 281 11.90 5.05 19.60
CA ARG A 281 10.90 5.52 20.57
C ARG A 281 9.52 4.99 20.29
N GLU A 282 9.00 5.25 19.09
CA GLU A 282 7.62 4.95 18.76
C GLU A 282 7.42 4.58 17.29
N ILE A 283 6.47 3.69 17.06
CA ILE A 283 6.00 3.32 15.74
C ILE A 283 4.48 3.37 15.71
N PHE A 284 3.95 3.86 14.60
CA PHE A 284 2.51 3.90 14.31
C PHE A 284 2.26 3.12 13.04
N ILE A 285 1.50 2.04 13.12
CA ILE A 285 1.24 1.12 12.02
C ILE A 285 -0.23 1.14 11.66
N CYS A 286 -0.54 1.37 10.39
CA CYS A 286 -1.86 1.17 9.82
C CYS A 286 -1.87 -0.09 8.96
N THR A 287 -2.88 -0.92 9.15
CA THR A 287 -3.17 -2.07 8.28
C THR A 287 -4.69 -2.30 8.26
N PRO A 288 -5.28 -2.70 7.12
CA PRO A 288 -6.74 -2.85 7.05
C PRO A 288 -7.29 -3.90 8.01
N TYR A 289 -6.53 -4.97 8.22
CA TYR A 289 -6.88 -6.09 9.09
C TYR A 289 -5.60 -6.74 9.64
N PHE A 290 -5.70 -7.24 10.85
CA PHE A 290 -4.52 -7.78 11.54
C PHE A 290 -4.19 -9.20 11.08
N ASN A 291 -3.27 -9.29 10.12
CA ASN A 291 -2.72 -10.55 9.64
C ASN A 291 -1.26 -10.38 9.16
N PRO A 292 -0.35 -9.93 10.05
CA PRO A 292 1.01 -9.63 9.64
C PRO A 292 1.80 -10.89 9.27
N PRO A 293 2.75 -10.79 8.34
CA PRO A 293 3.74 -11.83 8.13
C PRO A 293 4.48 -12.16 9.43
N LYS A 294 4.86 -13.41 9.63
CA LYS A 294 5.51 -13.87 10.87
C LYS A 294 6.76 -13.06 11.22
N GLU A 295 7.57 -12.71 10.22
CA GLU A 295 8.79 -11.93 10.38
C GLU A 295 8.49 -10.53 10.91
N LEU A 296 7.49 -9.88 10.34
CA LEU A 296 7.07 -8.53 10.73
C LEU A 296 6.49 -8.54 12.14
N ASN A 297 5.69 -9.54 12.47
CA ASN A 297 5.13 -9.69 13.80
C ASN A 297 6.23 -9.84 14.86
N LYS A 298 7.26 -10.64 14.58
CA LYS A 298 8.43 -10.78 15.47
C LYS A 298 9.19 -9.48 15.63
N ASP A 299 9.36 -8.72 14.56
CA ASP A 299 10.03 -7.41 14.59
C ASP A 299 9.25 -6.43 15.49
N VAL A 300 7.93 -6.41 15.42
CA VAL A 300 7.07 -5.56 16.27
C VAL A 300 7.15 -6.00 17.74
N GLU A 301 7.06 -7.29 18.02
CA GLU A 301 7.17 -7.80 19.41
C GLU A 301 8.56 -7.51 20.01
N ALA A 302 9.61 -7.51 19.20
CA ALA A 302 10.96 -7.10 19.65
C ALA A 302 11.02 -5.63 20.07
N LEU A 303 10.28 -4.74 19.37
CA LEU A 303 10.16 -3.34 19.77
C LEU A 303 9.52 -3.18 21.14
N LEU A 304 8.45 -3.91 21.40
CA LEU A 304 7.77 -3.90 22.69
C LEU A 304 8.70 -4.33 23.82
N LYS A 305 9.51 -5.38 23.60
CA LYS A 305 10.51 -5.85 24.57
C LYS A 305 11.59 -4.81 24.86
N ARG A 306 11.96 -3.99 23.88
CA ARG A 306 12.90 -2.89 24.05
C ARG A 306 12.32 -1.66 24.73
N GLY A 307 11.01 -1.63 24.98
CA GLY A 307 10.31 -0.53 25.63
C GLY A 307 9.81 0.55 24.66
N CYS A 308 9.80 0.30 23.35
CA CYS A 308 9.21 1.20 22.39
C CYS A 308 7.68 1.25 22.52
N LYS A 309 7.11 2.41 22.21
CA LYS A 309 5.66 2.57 22.07
C LYS A 309 5.23 2.09 20.69
N VAL A 310 4.26 1.19 20.64
CA VAL A 310 3.70 0.64 19.41
C VAL A 310 2.20 0.97 19.36
N THR A 311 1.79 1.67 18.32
CA THR A 311 0.37 1.90 18.04
C THR A 311 0.02 1.19 16.74
N ILE A 312 -1.00 0.34 16.77
CA ILE A 312 -1.51 -0.38 15.60
C ILE A 312 -2.97 -0.02 15.42
N VAL A 313 -3.29 0.54 14.26
CA VAL A 313 -4.66 0.91 13.89
C VAL A 313 -5.15 -0.09 12.84
N VAL A 314 -6.23 -0.78 13.16
CA VAL A 314 -6.90 -1.72 12.25
C VAL A 314 -8.40 -1.40 12.20
N GLY A 315 -9.06 -1.85 11.15
CA GLY A 315 -10.52 -1.79 11.09
C GLY A 315 -11.16 -2.75 12.07
N ASP A 316 -12.22 -2.31 12.75
CA ASP A 316 -13.15 -3.23 13.41
C ASP A 316 -13.67 -4.24 12.37
N LYS A 317 -14.10 -5.43 12.80
CA LYS A 317 -14.62 -6.42 11.84
C LYS A 317 -15.73 -5.88 10.94
N THR A 318 -16.57 -5.00 11.47
CA THR A 318 -17.66 -4.35 10.72
C THR A 318 -17.18 -3.33 9.69
N ALA A 319 -15.96 -2.83 9.84
CA ALA A 319 -15.30 -1.91 8.90
C ALA A 319 -14.45 -2.64 7.84
N ASN A 320 -14.46 -3.97 7.83
CA ASN A 320 -13.77 -4.79 6.85
C ASN A 320 -14.60 -4.91 5.56
N ASP A 321 -13.94 -4.90 4.42
CA ASP A 321 -14.58 -5.00 3.10
C ASP A 321 -15.35 -6.31 2.88
N PHE A 322 -14.97 -7.35 3.59
CA PHE A 322 -15.60 -8.68 3.50
C PHE A 322 -16.65 -8.92 4.57
N PHE A 323 -16.92 -7.93 5.44
CA PHE A 323 -17.97 -8.06 6.45
C PHE A 323 -19.33 -8.16 5.81
N ILE A 324 -20.10 -9.17 6.21
CA ILE A 324 -21.46 -9.40 5.76
C ILE A 324 -22.38 -9.12 6.94
N PRO A 325 -23.30 -8.13 6.82
CA PRO A 325 -24.28 -7.84 7.87
C PRO A 325 -25.16 -9.06 8.18
N PRO A 326 -25.65 -9.20 9.43
CA PRO A 326 -26.47 -10.34 9.84
C PRO A 326 -27.74 -10.56 9.01
N GLU A 327 -28.24 -9.48 8.38
CA GLU A 327 -29.45 -9.51 7.54
C GLU A 327 -29.20 -10.12 6.15
N GLU A 328 -27.93 -10.24 5.74
CA GLU A 328 -27.55 -10.79 4.44
C GLU A 328 -27.11 -12.25 4.53
N LYS A 329 -27.27 -12.96 3.41
CA LYS A 329 -26.85 -14.37 3.33
C LYS A 329 -25.34 -14.49 3.47
N PHE A 330 -24.90 -15.23 4.49
CA PHE A 330 -23.48 -15.47 4.75
C PHE A 330 -22.81 -16.27 3.60
N SER A 331 -21.59 -15.89 3.27
CA SER A 331 -20.75 -16.61 2.32
C SER A 331 -19.36 -16.85 2.93
N THR A 332 -18.61 -17.80 2.37
CA THR A 332 -17.29 -18.21 2.89
C THR A 332 -16.29 -17.03 3.03
N ILE A 333 -16.35 -16.06 2.11
CA ILE A 333 -15.47 -14.89 2.16
C ILE A 333 -15.78 -14.00 3.37
N GLY A 334 -17.02 -14.00 3.84
CA GLY A 334 -17.45 -13.27 5.05
C GLY A 334 -16.85 -13.82 6.34
N GLY A 335 -16.18 -14.98 6.31
CA GLY A 335 -15.42 -15.52 7.44
C GLY A 335 -14.08 -14.82 7.68
N LEU A 336 -13.54 -14.09 6.69
CA LEU A 336 -12.23 -13.44 6.81
C LEU A 336 -12.17 -12.39 7.93
N PRO A 337 -13.16 -11.50 8.11
CA PRO A 337 -13.13 -10.53 9.22
C PRO A 337 -13.01 -11.19 10.59
N TYR A 338 -13.67 -12.32 10.79
CA TYR A 338 -13.61 -13.10 12.04
C TYR A 338 -12.25 -13.76 12.24
N LEU A 339 -11.62 -14.25 11.17
CA LEU A 339 -10.25 -14.79 11.23
C LEU A 339 -9.25 -13.70 11.67
N TYR A 340 -9.34 -12.51 11.10
CA TYR A 340 -8.48 -11.39 11.46
C TYR A 340 -8.71 -10.92 12.90
N GLU A 341 -9.95 -10.92 13.36
CA GLU A 341 -10.30 -10.64 14.74
C GLU A 341 -9.68 -11.68 15.69
N THR A 342 -9.71 -12.96 15.35
CA THR A 342 -9.05 -14.02 16.10
C THR A 342 -7.54 -13.81 16.19
N ASN A 343 -6.90 -13.45 15.09
CA ASN A 343 -5.46 -13.14 15.06
C ASN A 343 -5.12 -11.97 15.97
N LEU A 344 -5.92 -10.91 15.92
CA LEU A 344 -5.75 -9.73 16.77
C LEU A 344 -5.92 -10.07 18.25
N ARG A 345 -6.94 -10.87 18.60
CA ARG A 345 -7.18 -11.34 19.97
C ARG A 345 -6.00 -12.12 20.52
N LYS A 346 -5.47 -13.07 19.76
CA LYS A 346 -4.28 -13.85 20.16
C LYS A 346 -3.05 -12.96 20.37
N PHE A 347 -2.85 -11.98 19.51
CA PHE A 347 -1.75 -11.01 19.65
C PHE A 347 -1.94 -10.13 20.89
N ALA A 348 -3.13 -9.64 21.15
CA ALA A 348 -3.47 -8.86 22.33
C ALA A 348 -3.27 -9.67 23.63
N GLU A 349 -3.73 -10.93 23.65
CA GLU A 349 -3.58 -11.82 24.81
C GLU A 349 -2.10 -12.04 25.16
N ARG A 350 -1.26 -12.36 24.17
CA ARG A 350 0.19 -12.54 24.42
C ARG A 350 0.88 -11.25 24.90
N ASN A 351 0.35 -10.10 24.53
CA ASN A 351 0.96 -8.80 24.81
C ASN A 351 0.14 -7.94 25.79
N GLN A 352 -0.77 -8.55 26.56
CA GLN A 352 -1.63 -7.82 27.49
C GLN A 352 -0.84 -6.94 28.48
N HIS A 353 0.29 -7.42 28.99
CA HIS A 353 1.15 -6.64 29.87
C HIS A 353 1.72 -5.37 29.22
N HIS A 354 1.95 -5.37 27.89
CA HIS A 354 2.33 -4.18 27.14
C HIS A 354 1.15 -3.25 26.90
N ILE A 355 -0.07 -3.78 26.77
CA ILE A 355 -1.30 -2.97 26.72
C ILE A 355 -1.49 -2.27 28.07
N ASP A 356 -1.35 -2.98 29.19
CA ASP A 356 -1.52 -2.45 30.54
C ASP A 356 -0.50 -1.35 30.85
N SER A 357 0.74 -1.49 30.38
CA SER A 357 1.79 -0.47 30.58
C SER A 357 1.70 0.73 29.63
N GLY A 358 0.78 0.72 28.67
CA GLY A 358 0.63 1.78 27.66
C GLY A 358 1.64 1.72 26.49
N ARG A 359 2.51 0.70 26.44
CA ARG A 359 3.45 0.52 25.33
C ARG A 359 2.77 0.06 24.06
N LEU A 360 1.81 -0.86 24.17
CA LEU A 360 1.03 -1.35 23.05
C LEU A 360 -0.35 -0.69 23.05
N ASN A 361 -0.68 0.00 21.98
CA ASN A 361 -1.97 0.64 21.78
C ASN A 361 -2.62 0.04 20.53
N LEU A 362 -3.59 -0.84 20.73
CA LEU A 362 -4.42 -1.40 19.68
C LEU A 362 -5.66 -0.53 19.52
N MET A 363 -5.82 0.08 18.35
CA MET A 363 -6.88 1.03 18.03
C MET A 363 -7.76 0.44 16.95
N LEU A 364 -9.05 0.23 17.26
CA LEU A 364 -10.02 -0.30 16.31
C LEU A 364 -10.82 0.85 15.70
N TRP A 365 -10.72 1.01 14.39
CA TRP A 365 -11.45 2.02 13.63
C TRP A 365 -12.85 1.52 13.28
N CYS A 366 -13.85 2.33 13.59
CA CYS A 366 -15.25 2.08 13.23
C CYS A 366 -15.97 3.42 13.08
N CYS A 367 -16.61 3.64 11.94
CA CYS A 367 -17.40 4.82 11.66
C CYS A 367 -18.63 4.42 10.84
N ASP A 368 -19.77 4.35 11.48
CA ASP A 368 -21.03 3.94 10.85
C ASP A 368 -20.87 2.67 9.98
N LYS A 369 -21.31 2.73 8.73
CA LYS A 369 -21.18 1.66 7.73
C LYS A 369 -19.95 1.79 6.82
N HIS A 370 -19.07 2.76 7.11
CA HIS A 370 -17.87 2.99 6.30
C HIS A 370 -16.82 1.92 6.56
N SER A 371 -15.93 1.70 5.58
CA SER A 371 -14.84 0.74 5.72
C SER A 371 -13.49 1.42 5.86
N TYR A 372 -12.56 0.71 6.49
CA TYR A 372 -11.20 1.12 6.78
C TYR A 372 -10.23 0.31 5.94
N HIS A 373 -9.35 0.99 5.22
CA HIS A 373 -8.40 0.34 4.31
C HIS A 373 -6.99 0.95 4.38
N LEU A 374 -6.66 1.63 5.47
CA LEU A 374 -5.38 2.33 5.61
C LEU A 374 -4.21 1.36 5.76
N LYS A 375 -3.08 1.73 5.18
CA LYS A 375 -1.80 1.08 5.36
C LYS A 375 -0.69 2.11 5.49
N GLY A 376 0.41 1.65 6.02
CA GLY A 376 1.62 2.45 6.17
C GLY A 376 2.15 2.50 7.58
N ILE A 377 3.27 3.18 7.74
CA ILE A 377 4.04 3.20 8.99
C ILE A 377 4.58 4.60 9.21
N PHE A 378 4.58 5.04 10.47
CA PHE A 378 5.34 6.21 10.93
C PHE A 378 6.32 5.77 12.01
N VAL A 379 7.56 6.22 11.93
CA VAL A 379 8.62 5.89 12.89
C VAL A 379 9.29 7.16 13.42
N ASP A 380 9.23 7.37 14.73
CA ASP A 380 9.98 8.39 15.48
C ASP A 380 9.82 9.83 14.95
N GLU A 381 8.68 10.17 14.34
CA GLU A 381 8.46 11.46 13.66
C GLU A 381 9.52 11.79 12.59
N GLU A 382 10.29 10.83 12.16
CA GLU A 382 11.40 10.99 11.22
C GLU A 382 11.17 10.27 9.89
N TRP A 383 10.58 9.06 9.93
CA TRP A 383 10.26 8.31 8.73
C TRP A 383 8.77 8.06 8.60
N ALA A 384 8.30 8.06 7.35
CA ALA A 384 6.97 7.59 7.00
C ALA A 384 7.03 6.67 5.79
N LEU A 385 6.28 5.56 5.84
CA LEU A 385 6.05 4.69 4.71
C LEU A 385 4.66 4.95 4.13
N LEU A 386 4.61 5.33 2.87
CA LEU A 386 3.40 5.40 2.06
C LEU A 386 3.37 4.16 1.18
N THR A 387 2.29 3.38 1.26
CA THR A 387 2.21 2.12 0.51
C THR A 387 0.78 1.65 0.33
N GLY A 388 0.53 0.89 -0.74
CA GLY A 388 -0.68 0.10 -0.89
C GLY A 388 -0.55 -1.31 -0.29
N ASN A 389 0.63 -1.67 0.24
CA ASN A 389 0.90 -2.98 0.82
C ASN A 389 0.08 -3.17 2.12
N ASN A 390 -0.79 -4.17 2.13
CA ASN A 390 -1.66 -4.45 3.27
C ASN A 390 -0.93 -5.03 4.49
N LEU A 391 0.39 -5.21 4.44
CA LEU A 391 1.21 -5.81 5.50
C LEU A 391 0.68 -7.18 5.92
N ASN A 392 0.33 -8.02 4.95
CA ASN A 392 -0.19 -9.35 5.13
C ASN A 392 0.60 -10.38 4.30
N PRO A 393 0.41 -11.69 4.51
CA PRO A 393 1.17 -12.71 3.79
C PRO A 393 1.02 -12.66 2.27
N ARG A 394 -0.16 -12.27 1.76
CA ARG A 394 -0.41 -12.14 0.33
C ARG A 394 0.42 -11.01 -0.29
N ALA A 395 0.38 -9.83 0.30
CA ALA A 395 1.19 -8.68 -0.13
C ALA A 395 2.69 -8.99 -0.02
N TRP A 396 3.08 -9.74 1.01
CA TRP A 396 4.48 -10.09 1.30
C TRP A 396 5.08 -11.06 0.30
N ALA A 397 4.28 -11.99 -0.24
CA ALA A 397 4.77 -13.13 -1.02
C ALA A 397 4.25 -13.20 -2.46
N LEU A 398 3.09 -12.63 -2.76
CA LEU A 398 2.37 -12.91 -4.00
C LEU A 398 2.19 -11.71 -4.92
N ASP A 399 1.82 -10.55 -4.38
CA ASP A 399 1.43 -9.37 -5.17
C ASP A 399 2.65 -8.52 -5.55
N LEU A 400 2.56 -7.83 -6.68
CA LEU A 400 3.52 -6.80 -7.05
C LEU A 400 3.16 -5.51 -6.31
N GLU A 401 4.01 -5.14 -5.36
CA GLU A 401 3.78 -4.03 -4.43
C GLU A 401 4.81 -2.92 -4.61
N ASN A 402 4.44 -1.69 -4.26
CA ASN A 402 5.39 -0.59 -4.12
C ASN A 402 5.16 0.18 -2.82
N GLY A 403 6.09 1.08 -2.56
CA GLY A 403 6.03 2.00 -1.43
C GLY A 403 6.98 3.17 -1.62
N LEU A 404 6.71 4.23 -0.91
CA LEU A 404 7.54 5.41 -0.82
C LEU A 404 8.01 5.56 0.62
N LEU A 405 9.32 5.45 0.84
CA LEU A 405 9.90 5.78 2.14
C LEU A 405 10.22 7.27 2.17
N VAL A 406 9.56 7.99 3.06
CA VAL A 406 9.80 9.42 3.31
C VAL A 406 10.72 9.55 4.51
N HIS A 407 11.86 10.20 4.32
CA HIS A 407 12.78 10.55 5.40
C HIS A 407 12.73 12.06 5.62
N ASP A 408 12.11 12.44 6.73
CA ASP A 408 11.94 13.84 7.15
C ASP A 408 12.91 14.16 8.31
N ARG A 409 14.18 14.28 7.98
CA ARG A 409 15.26 14.46 8.96
C ARG A 409 15.08 15.71 9.82
N HIS A 410 14.51 16.78 9.25
CA HIS A 410 14.36 18.07 9.90
C HIS A 410 12.93 18.36 10.37
N HIS A 411 12.06 17.35 10.40
CA HIS A 411 10.68 17.42 10.89
C HIS A 411 9.80 18.49 10.20
N HIS A 412 10.03 18.72 8.89
CA HIS A 412 9.22 19.66 8.11
C HIS A 412 7.76 19.20 7.95
N LEU A 413 7.51 17.90 7.98
CA LEU A 413 6.18 17.30 7.81
C LEU A 413 5.50 16.97 9.15
N ARG A 414 6.08 17.33 10.27
CA ARG A 414 5.62 16.95 11.61
C ARG A 414 4.16 17.31 11.83
N VAL A 415 3.78 18.56 11.55
CA VAL A 415 2.40 19.04 11.74
C VAL A 415 1.44 18.30 10.81
N ARG A 416 1.78 18.18 9.53
CA ARG A 416 0.93 17.49 8.53
C ARG A 416 0.71 16.02 8.88
N PHE A 417 1.74 15.31 9.30
CA PHE A 417 1.64 13.92 9.70
C PHE A 417 0.92 13.75 11.06
N GLN A 418 1.07 14.69 11.98
CA GLN A 418 0.30 14.69 13.22
C GLN A 418 -1.20 14.87 12.96
N GLU A 419 -1.56 15.83 12.12
CA GLU A 419 -2.95 16.03 11.68
C GLU A 419 -3.52 14.81 10.98
N GLU A 420 -2.73 14.14 10.14
CA GLU A 420 -3.12 12.88 9.48
C GLU A 420 -3.38 11.78 10.52
N ARG A 421 -2.47 11.58 11.48
CA ARG A 421 -2.66 10.59 12.55
C ARG A 421 -3.87 10.91 13.42
N ASP A 422 -4.08 12.17 13.76
CA ASP A 422 -5.26 12.60 14.53
C ASP A 422 -6.55 12.31 13.78
N CYS A 423 -6.58 12.55 12.47
CA CYS A 423 -7.70 12.21 11.61
C CYS A 423 -7.96 10.68 11.58
N ILE A 424 -6.92 9.88 11.49
CA ILE A 424 -7.01 8.42 11.54
C ILE A 424 -7.59 7.95 12.88
N LEU A 425 -7.12 8.51 13.99
CA LEU A 425 -7.52 8.12 15.33
C LEU A 425 -8.92 8.61 15.75
N ALA A 426 -9.50 9.59 15.03
CA ALA A 426 -10.76 10.23 15.42
C ALA A 426 -11.94 9.26 15.57
N HIS A 427 -11.95 8.15 14.82
CA HIS A 427 -12.99 7.13 14.86
C HIS A 427 -12.51 5.81 15.43
N THR A 428 -11.48 5.83 16.27
CA THR A 428 -10.93 4.62 16.89
C THR A 428 -11.32 4.51 18.35
N ARG A 429 -11.39 3.26 18.83
CA ARG A 429 -11.44 2.93 20.25
C ARG A 429 -10.20 2.13 20.63
N ARG A 430 -9.62 2.44 21.79
CA ARG A 430 -8.47 1.70 22.33
C ARG A 430 -8.93 0.41 23.01
N ILE A 431 -8.23 -0.67 22.73
CA ILE A 431 -8.41 -1.95 23.41
C ILE A 431 -7.59 -1.94 24.70
N SER A 432 -8.27 -2.00 25.86
CA SER A 432 -7.62 -2.09 27.19
C SER A 432 -7.39 -3.52 27.66
N HIS A 433 -8.17 -4.47 27.15
CA HIS A 433 -8.04 -5.90 27.47
C HIS A 433 -8.41 -6.76 26.27
N PHE A 434 -7.73 -7.89 26.09
CA PHE A 434 -7.97 -8.79 24.95
C PHE A 434 -9.41 -9.33 24.88
N ASP A 435 -10.11 -9.43 26.02
CA ASP A 435 -11.52 -9.86 26.08
C ASP A 435 -12.48 -8.90 25.37
N GLN A 436 -12.05 -7.65 25.11
CA GLN A 436 -12.85 -6.70 24.33
C GLN A 436 -12.84 -7.02 22.82
N ILE A 437 -12.01 -7.96 22.39
CA ILE A 437 -11.99 -8.51 21.04
C ILE A 437 -12.78 -9.80 21.09
N GLU A 438 -13.88 -9.85 20.35
CA GLU A 438 -14.79 -11.01 20.37
C GLU A 438 -14.08 -12.31 19.95
N GLN A 439 -14.40 -13.38 20.66
CA GLN A 439 -13.99 -14.72 20.26
C GLN A 439 -15.05 -15.31 19.35
N ILE A 440 -14.64 -15.97 18.25
CA ILE A 440 -15.55 -16.77 17.45
C ILE A 440 -16.10 -17.86 18.39
N LYS A 441 -17.41 -17.86 18.59
CA LYS A 441 -18.10 -18.99 19.20
C LYS A 441 -18.34 -19.99 18.08
N ASP A 442 -17.91 -21.24 18.30
CA ASP A 442 -18.10 -22.36 17.38
C ASP A 442 -19.56 -22.55 16.93
#